data_a5195e02c2ce6a8e308c098aa20e736f
#
_entry.id   a5195e02c2ce6a8e308c098aa20e736f
#
_cell.length_a   1.000
_cell.length_b   1.000
_cell.length_c   1.000
_cell.angle_alpha   90.00
_cell.angle_beta   90.00
_cell.angle_gamma   90.00
#
_symmetry.space_group_name_H-M   'P 1'
#
loop_
_entity.id
_entity.type
_entity.pdbx_description
1 polymer ?
#
loop_
_entity_poly.entity_id
_entity_poly.type
_entity_poly.pdbx_seq_one_letter_code
_entity_poly.pdbx_strand_id
1 'polypeptide(L)'
;WTFFSVVYLYWLELIIISTFQLLKILLAQGGDISIISKIFIGIKFFILRTIIFFFYIIFIITFLGLMQNKGDTSTYISMADALLLRNNFFKINFFGFFLYNLLSFFFTYILNKEYKQKLASDYFSFFDIHFFVVHIVVLLGTFVYMGVTENLHWKHKVRLLRVFLYL
;
A
#
# COMPACT_ATOMS: atom_id res chain seq x y z
N TRP A 1 -17.39 -1.93 1.43
CA TRP A 1 -15.98 -1.67 1.13
C TRP A 1 -15.88 -0.28 0.55
N THR A 2 -15.19 0.61 1.23
CA THR A 2 -14.85 1.91 0.64
C THR A 2 -13.58 1.73 -0.20
N PHE A 3 -13.46 2.46 -1.29
CA PHE A 3 -12.27 2.45 -2.13
C PHE A 3 -11.00 2.76 -1.30
N PHE A 4 -11.11 3.69 -0.36
CA PHE A 4 -10.05 4.01 0.61
C PHE A 4 -9.55 2.78 1.36
N SER A 5 -10.47 1.95 1.84
CA SER A 5 -10.14 0.75 2.61
C SER A 5 -9.24 -0.20 1.84
N VAL A 6 -9.53 -0.39 0.55
CA VAL A 6 -8.76 -1.25 -0.34
C VAL A 6 -7.36 -0.68 -0.59
N VAL A 7 -7.28 0.60 -0.92
CA VAL A 7 -6.00 1.28 -1.20
C VAL A 7 -5.11 1.30 0.04
N TYR A 8 -5.70 1.53 1.21
CA TYR A 8 -4.98 1.51 2.49
C TYR A 8 -4.45 0.12 2.84
N LEU A 9 -5.20 -0.95 2.55
CA LEU A 9 -4.71 -2.32 2.73
C LEU A 9 -3.48 -2.61 1.87
N TYR A 10 -3.49 -2.20 0.59
CA TYR A 10 -2.32 -2.33 -0.27
C TYR A 10 -1.11 -1.55 0.25
N TRP A 11 -1.34 -0.37 0.80
CA TRP A 11 -0.27 0.42 1.41
C TRP A 11 0.33 -0.28 2.64
N LEU A 12 -0.50 -0.89 3.50
CA LEU A 12 -0.04 -1.71 4.63
C LEU A 12 0.74 -2.94 4.17
N GLU A 13 0.28 -3.62 3.12
CA GLU A 13 0.99 -4.76 2.54
C GLU A 13 2.39 -4.37 2.08
N LEU A 14 2.54 -3.22 1.39
CA LEU A 14 3.84 -2.70 0.96
C LEU A 14 4.78 -2.41 2.14
N ILE A 15 4.26 -1.91 3.26
CA ILE A 15 5.06 -1.71 4.49
C ILE A 15 5.57 -3.04 5.02
N ILE A 16 4.70 -4.06 5.09
CA ILE A 16 5.07 -5.40 5.55
C ILE A 16 6.16 -5.99 4.66
N ILE A 17 5.96 -6.00 3.34
CA ILE A 17 6.94 -6.49 2.37
C ILE A 17 8.28 -5.77 2.54
N SER A 18 8.27 -4.44 2.66
CA SER A 18 9.49 -3.64 2.82
C SER A 18 10.21 -3.93 4.13
N THR A 19 9.47 -4.22 5.20
CA THR A 19 10.04 -4.63 6.49
C THR A 19 10.79 -5.95 6.35
N PHE A 20 10.20 -6.96 5.69
CA PHE A 20 10.86 -8.23 5.46
C PHE A 20 12.04 -8.12 4.48
N GLN A 21 11.97 -7.25 3.48
CA GLN A 21 13.12 -6.95 2.61
C GLN A 21 14.27 -6.33 3.39
N LEU A 22 13.99 -5.39 4.30
CA LEU A 22 15.01 -4.80 5.17
C LEU A 22 15.67 -5.88 6.05
N LEU A 23 14.88 -6.79 6.63
CA LEU A 23 15.42 -7.92 7.39
C LEU A 23 16.32 -8.81 6.53
N LYS A 24 15.95 -9.09 5.28
CA LYS A 24 16.78 -9.85 4.34
C LYS A 24 18.11 -9.15 4.06
N ILE A 25 18.11 -7.82 3.85
CA ILE A 25 19.35 -7.03 3.66
C ILE A 25 20.28 -7.16 4.85
N LEU A 26 19.75 -7.02 6.06
CA LEU A 26 20.55 -7.06 7.30
C LEU A 26 21.10 -8.45 7.61
N LEU A 27 20.35 -9.50 7.29
CA LEU A 27 20.72 -10.89 7.58
C LEU A 27 21.51 -11.55 6.44
N ALA A 28 21.63 -10.95 5.26
CA ALA A 28 22.37 -11.52 4.13
C ALA A 28 23.84 -11.76 4.49
N GLN A 29 24.33 -12.96 4.16
CA GLN A 29 25.72 -13.39 4.42
C GLN A 29 26.50 -13.72 3.15
N GLY A 30 25.86 -13.63 1.98
CA GLY A 30 26.55 -13.83 0.69
C GLY A 30 27.61 -12.75 0.48
N GLY A 31 28.86 -13.18 0.25
CA GLY A 31 30.02 -12.31 0.05
C GLY A 31 30.60 -11.71 1.35
N ASP A 32 31.85 -11.27 1.26
CA ASP A 32 32.63 -10.66 2.37
C ASP A 32 32.25 -9.18 2.58
N ILE A 33 30.99 -8.88 2.74
CA ILE A 33 30.53 -7.52 2.99
C ILE A 33 30.52 -7.27 4.51
N SER A 34 31.18 -6.20 4.94
CA SER A 34 31.22 -5.81 6.36
C SER A 34 29.80 -5.52 6.89
N ILE A 35 29.58 -5.75 8.18
CA ILE A 35 28.30 -5.43 8.85
C ILE A 35 27.93 -3.95 8.67
N ILE A 36 28.93 -3.06 8.71
CA ILE A 36 28.74 -1.62 8.54
C ILE A 36 28.18 -1.32 7.14
N SER A 37 28.68 -1.97 6.10
CA SER A 37 28.17 -1.81 4.73
C SER A 37 26.73 -2.29 4.59
N LYS A 38 26.35 -3.39 5.24
CA LYS A 38 24.97 -3.89 5.25
C LYS A 38 24.02 -2.91 5.93
N ILE A 39 24.43 -2.35 7.06
CA ILE A 39 23.65 -1.33 7.77
C ILE A 39 23.45 -0.10 6.87
N PHE A 40 24.50 0.33 6.15
CA PHE A 40 24.41 1.48 5.25
C PHE A 40 23.46 1.22 4.08
N ILE A 41 23.49 0.03 3.48
CA ILE A 41 22.52 -0.41 2.45
C ILE A 41 21.10 -0.42 3.04
N GLY A 42 20.93 -0.96 4.25
CA GLY A 42 19.64 -0.99 4.94
C GLY A 42 19.07 0.40 5.22
N ILE A 43 19.90 1.34 5.69
CA ILE A 43 19.49 2.73 5.94
C ILE A 43 19.10 3.40 4.62
N LYS A 44 19.88 3.24 3.57
CA LYS A 44 19.56 3.79 2.24
C LYS A 44 18.23 3.24 1.72
N PHE A 45 18.01 1.95 1.85
CA PHE A 45 16.75 1.29 1.49
C PHE A 45 15.58 1.85 2.31
N PHE A 46 15.73 1.96 3.63
CA PHE A 46 14.70 2.46 4.53
C PHE A 46 14.32 3.91 4.21
N ILE A 47 15.28 4.80 4.04
CA ILE A 47 15.02 6.20 3.69
C ILE A 47 14.25 6.29 2.36
N LEU A 48 14.71 5.55 1.35
CA LEU A 48 14.08 5.57 0.04
C LEU A 48 12.63 5.08 0.10
N ARG A 49 12.36 3.98 0.80
CA ARG A 49 11.01 3.43 0.99
C ARG A 49 10.13 4.37 1.81
N THR A 50 10.66 5.00 2.85
CA THR A 50 9.92 5.98 3.66
C THR A 50 9.47 7.18 2.83
N ILE A 51 10.33 7.71 1.96
CA ILE A 51 9.97 8.81 1.05
C ILE A 51 8.81 8.39 0.14
N ILE A 52 8.88 7.19 -0.45
CA ILE A 52 7.82 6.68 -1.32
C ILE A 52 6.52 6.50 -0.56
N PHE A 53 6.55 5.91 0.65
CA PHE A 53 5.36 5.73 1.47
C PHE A 53 4.72 7.04 1.89
N PHE A 54 5.55 8.06 2.15
CA PHE A 54 5.08 9.40 2.48
C PHE A 54 4.34 10.03 1.29
N PHE A 55 4.92 9.99 0.09
CA PHE A 55 4.22 10.45 -1.11
C PHE A 55 2.93 9.68 -1.37
N TYR A 56 2.93 8.38 -1.11
CA TYR A 56 1.77 7.53 -1.32
C TYR A 56 0.62 7.89 -0.39
N ILE A 57 0.88 8.08 0.91
CA ILE A 57 -0.15 8.45 1.87
C ILE A 57 -0.70 9.86 1.59
N ILE A 58 0.16 10.82 1.21
CA ILE A 58 -0.28 12.15 0.79
C ILE A 58 -1.20 12.04 -0.43
N PHE A 59 -0.81 11.27 -1.44
CA PHE A 59 -1.63 11.04 -2.63
C PHE A 59 -3.00 10.46 -2.27
N ILE A 60 -3.04 9.42 -1.43
CA ILE A 60 -4.28 8.81 -0.97
C ILE A 60 -5.17 9.84 -0.27
N ILE A 61 -4.63 10.60 0.69
CA ILE A 61 -5.38 11.59 1.46
C ILE A 61 -5.89 12.72 0.57
N THR A 62 -5.02 13.29 -0.28
CA THR A 62 -5.39 14.40 -1.17
C THR A 62 -6.44 13.98 -2.17
N PHE A 63 -6.23 12.82 -2.80
CA PHE A 63 -7.13 12.32 -3.82
C PHE A 63 -8.52 12.00 -3.26
N LEU A 64 -8.58 11.34 -2.11
CA LEU A 64 -9.85 11.03 -1.45
C LEU A 64 -10.51 12.29 -0.89
N GLY A 65 -9.72 13.24 -0.40
CA GLY A 65 -10.24 14.54 0.04
C GLY A 65 -10.88 15.35 -1.10
N LEU A 66 -10.34 15.25 -2.32
CA LEU A 66 -10.92 15.90 -3.51
C LEU A 66 -12.22 15.23 -3.98
N MET A 67 -12.36 13.92 -3.75
CA MET A 67 -13.54 13.14 -4.16
C MET A 67 -14.71 13.24 -3.19
N GLN A 68 -14.50 13.75 -1.99
CA GLN A 68 -15.54 13.86 -0.99
C GLN A 68 -16.43 15.10 -1.24
N ASN A 69 -17.75 14.90 -1.20
CA ASN A 69 -18.68 16.00 -1.05
C ASN A 69 -18.42 16.72 0.27
N LYS A 70 -18.12 18.02 0.21
CA LYS A 70 -17.89 18.87 1.37
C LYS A 70 -19.06 18.71 2.36
N GLY A 71 -18.80 18.08 3.50
CA GLY A 71 -19.75 17.97 4.61
C GLY A 71 -20.08 16.56 5.11
N ASP A 72 -19.55 15.49 4.49
CA ASP A 72 -19.80 14.14 4.97
C ASP A 72 -18.76 13.72 6.03
N THR A 73 -19.10 14.00 7.30
CA THR A 73 -18.28 13.62 8.46
C THR A 73 -18.16 12.10 8.63
N SER A 74 -19.10 11.31 8.10
CA SER A 74 -19.11 9.85 8.22
C SER A 74 -17.91 9.21 7.54
N THR A 75 -17.44 9.80 6.46
CA THR A 75 -16.28 9.30 5.71
C THR A 75 -14.97 9.55 6.45
N TYR A 76 -14.80 10.71 7.12
CA TYR A 76 -13.61 10.98 7.93
C TYR A 76 -13.50 10.04 9.13
N ILE A 77 -14.63 9.70 9.75
CA ILE A 77 -14.68 8.73 10.86
C ILE A 77 -14.28 7.33 10.34
N SER A 78 -14.81 6.90 9.18
CA SER A 78 -14.46 5.62 8.58
C SER A 78 -12.99 5.53 8.16
N MET A 79 -12.40 6.64 7.70
CA MET A 79 -10.97 6.73 7.40
C MET A 79 -10.12 6.63 8.68
N ALA A 80 -10.50 7.35 9.74
CA ALA A 80 -9.81 7.29 11.02
C ALA A 80 -9.87 5.88 11.63
N ASP A 81 -10.99 5.20 11.54
CA ASP A 81 -11.17 3.82 12.02
C ASP A 81 -10.32 2.83 11.21
N ALA A 82 -10.17 3.04 9.90
CA ALA A 82 -9.27 2.26 9.07
C ALA A 82 -7.80 2.49 9.44
N LEU A 83 -7.38 3.76 9.55
CA LEU A 83 -6.00 4.14 9.90
C LEU A 83 -5.60 3.61 11.27
N LEU A 84 -6.51 3.61 12.24
CA LEU A 84 -6.27 3.12 13.60
C LEU A 84 -6.47 1.60 13.74
N LEU A 85 -6.71 0.89 12.64
CA LEU A 85 -6.98 -0.56 12.63
C LEU A 85 -8.12 -0.95 13.60
N ARG A 86 -9.12 -0.07 13.80
CA ARG A 86 -10.24 -0.36 14.70
C ARG A 86 -11.19 -1.41 14.13
N ASN A 87 -11.28 -1.49 12.80
CA ASN A 87 -12.13 -2.47 12.14
C ASN A 87 -11.49 -3.86 12.18
N ASN A 88 -12.22 -4.88 12.64
CA ASN A 88 -11.76 -6.27 12.71
C ASN A 88 -11.34 -6.80 11.33
N PHE A 89 -11.99 -6.37 10.27
CA PHE A 89 -11.62 -6.72 8.90
C PHE A 89 -10.18 -6.31 8.57
N PHE A 90 -9.76 -5.08 8.92
CA PHE A 90 -8.40 -4.62 8.71
C PHE A 90 -7.40 -5.39 9.54
N LYS A 91 -7.74 -5.70 10.79
CA LYS A 91 -6.88 -6.53 11.66
C LYS A 91 -6.63 -7.90 11.05
N ILE A 92 -7.68 -8.58 10.60
CA ILE A 92 -7.57 -9.93 10.01
C ILE A 92 -6.70 -9.89 8.75
N ASN A 93 -6.92 -8.94 7.84
CA ASN A 93 -6.12 -8.83 6.62
C ASN A 93 -4.66 -8.44 6.92
N PHE A 94 -4.42 -7.52 7.83
CA PHE A 94 -3.07 -7.15 8.27
C PHE A 94 -2.32 -8.36 8.83
N PHE A 95 -2.93 -9.12 9.74
CA PHE A 95 -2.34 -10.34 10.28
C PHE A 95 -2.15 -11.41 9.20
N GLY A 96 -3.08 -11.54 8.27
CA GLY A 96 -2.95 -12.45 7.12
C GLY A 96 -1.74 -12.13 6.25
N PHE A 97 -1.57 -10.86 5.85
CA PHE A 97 -0.40 -10.41 5.09
C PHE A 97 0.90 -10.56 5.89
N PHE A 98 0.89 -10.19 7.17
CA PHE A 98 2.05 -10.37 8.02
C PHE A 98 2.45 -11.84 8.14
N LEU A 99 1.49 -12.72 8.44
CA LEU A 99 1.74 -14.16 8.59
C LEU A 99 2.25 -14.78 7.27
N TYR A 100 1.64 -14.43 6.14
CA TYR A 100 2.10 -14.88 4.82
C TYR A 100 3.55 -14.50 4.55
N ASN A 101 3.91 -13.23 4.77
CA ASN A 101 5.27 -12.74 4.57
C ASN A 101 6.26 -13.35 5.57
N LEU A 102 5.83 -13.56 6.83
CA LEU A 102 6.63 -14.25 7.85
C LEU A 102 6.91 -15.70 7.46
N LEU A 103 5.91 -16.44 7.04
CA LEU A 103 6.07 -17.83 6.59
C LEU A 103 6.95 -17.88 5.33
N SER A 104 6.72 -17.02 4.36
CA SER A 104 7.54 -16.92 3.16
C SER A 104 9.00 -16.61 3.52
N PHE A 105 9.23 -15.66 4.42
CA PHE A 105 10.57 -15.35 4.91
C PHE A 105 11.22 -16.56 5.58
N PHE A 106 10.50 -17.26 6.45
CA PHE A 106 11.03 -18.40 7.15
C PHE A 106 11.36 -19.57 6.20
N PHE A 107 10.40 -19.97 5.36
CA PHE A 107 10.57 -21.11 4.45
C PHE A 107 11.56 -20.81 3.32
N THR A 108 11.44 -19.66 2.66
CA THR A 108 12.27 -19.35 1.49
C THR A 108 13.64 -18.85 1.90
N TYR A 109 13.71 -17.92 2.86
CA TYR A 109 14.96 -17.25 3.19
C TYR A 109 15.79 -18.03 4.22
N ILE A 110 15.17 -18.52 5.30
CA ILE A 110 15.89 -19.20 6.40
C ILE A 110 16.13 -20.67 6.06
N LEU A 111 15.08 -21.45 5.77
CA LEU A 111 15.21 -22.90 5.54
C LEU A 111 16.01 -23.23 4.29
N ASN A 112 15.77 -22.52 3.19
CA ASN A 112 16.54 -22.71 1.95
C ASN A 112 17.94 -22.08 2.01
N LYS A 113 18.32 -21.46 3.15
CA LYS A 113 19.62 -20.83 3.36
C LYS A 113 19.95 -19.76 2.31
N GLU A 114 18.92 -19.10 1.76
CA GLU A 114 19.10 -18.05 0.74
C GLU A 114 20.00 -16.92 1.25
N TYR A 115 19.94 -16.63 2.56
CA TYR A 115 20.80 -15.64 3.22
C TYR A 115 22.30 -15.89 3.05
N LYS A 116 22.72 -17.13 2.81
CA LYS A 116 24.15 -17.49 2.58
C LYS A 116 24.59 -17.29 1.14
N GLN A 117 23.65 -17.28 0.21
CA GLN A 117 23.95 -17.29 -1.23
C GLN A 117 23.85 -15.90 -1.86
N LYS A 118 22.92 -15.07 -1.38
CA LYS A 118 22.64 -13.76 -1.93
C LYS A 118 23.36 -12.64 -1.19
N LEU A 119 23.78 -11.64 -1.94
CA LEU A 119 24.36 -10.40 -1.42
C LEU A 119 23.25 -9.51 -0.84
N ALA A 120 23.62 -8.65 0.12
CA ALA A 120 22.71 -7.63 0.65
C ALA A 120 22.18 -6.69 -0.46
N SER A 121 23.01 -6.40 -1.47
CA SER A 121 22.62 -5.59 -2.65
C SER A 121 21.54 -6.23 -3.50
N ASP A 122 21.45 -7.56 -3.55
CA ASP A 122 20.47 -8.28 -4.39
C ASP A 122 19.03 -8.08 -3.88
N TYR A 123 18.89 -7.77 -2.60
CA TYR A 123 17.59 -7.43 -1.99
C TYR A 123 17.26 -5.94 -2.08
N PHE A 124 18.22 -5.12 -2.53
CA PHE A 124 18.00 -3.70 -2.77
C PHE A 124 17.31 -3.50 -4.12
N SER A 125 16.05 -3.92 -4.22
CA SER A 125 15.24 -3.62 -5.39
C SER A 125 14.44 -2.34 -5.15
N PHE A 126 14.70 -1.32 -5.97
CA PHE A 126 13.93 -0.08 -5.95
C PHE A 126 12.51 -0.30 -6.48
N PHE A 127 12.40 -1.05 -7.57
CA PHE A 127 11.15 -1.44 -8.20
C PHE A 127 10.97 -2.95 -8.09
N ASP A 128 10.31 -3.38 -7.02
CA ASP A 128 9.77 -4.72 -6.96
C ASP A 128 8.51 -4.79 -7.84
N ILE A 129 8.29 -5.92 -8.50
CA ILE A 129 7.12 -6.13 -9.35
C ILE A 129 5.82 -5.92 -8.58
N HIS A 130 5.77 -6.31 -7.30
CA HIS A 130 4.64 -6.06 -6.41
C HIS A 130 4.37 -4.57 -6.21
N PHE A 131 5.43 -3.78 -6.03
CA PHE A 131 5.34 -2.33 -5.90
C PHE A 131 4.76 -1.69 -7.17
N PHE A 132 5.22 -2.14 -8.33
CA PHE A 132 4.75 -1.63 -9.62
C PHE A 132 3.28 -2.00 -9.88
N VAL A 133 2.89 -3.26 -9.62
CA VAL A 133 1.51 -3.73 -9.75
C VAL A 133 0.57 -2.94 -8.83
N VAL A 134 0.94 -2.73 -7.57
CA VAL A 134 0.14 -1.95 -6.62
C VAL A 134 -0.03 -0.51 -7.10
N HIS A 135 1.03 0.13 -7.61
CA HIS A 135 0.93 1.49 -8.17
C HIS A 135 -0.06 1.57 -9.33
N ILE A 136 0.05 0.62 -10.28
CA ILE A 136 -0.87 0.57 -11.41
C ILE A 136 -2.30 0.35 -10.94
N VAL A 137 -2.53 -0.61 -10.06
CA VAL A 137 -3.87 -0.93 -9.54
C VAL A 137 -4.48 0.26 -8.79
N VAL A 138 -3.70 0.93 -7.96
CA VAL A 138 -4.17 2.10 -7.22
C VAL A 138 -4.46 3.27 -8.15
N LEU A 139 -3.55 3.61 -9.07
CA LEU A 139 -3.75 4.70 -10.00
C LEU A 139 -4.93 4.43 -10.95
N LEU A 140 -4.94 3.28 -11.62
CA LEU A 140 -6.03 2.94 -12.54
C LEU A 140 -7.35 2.77 -11.81
N GLY A 141 -7.37 2.07 -10.66
CA GLY A 141 -8.57 1.92 -9.84
C GLY A 141 -9.15 3.26 -9.41
N THR A 142 -8.29 4.21 -9.09
CA THR A 142 -8.64 5.59 -8.75
C THR A 142 -9.31 6.31 -9.91
N PHE A 143 -8.72 6.28 -11.12
CA PHE A 143 -9.31 6.90 -12.31
C PHE A 143 -10.62 6.24 -12.73
N VAL A 144 -10.71 4.91 -12.67
CA VAL A 144 -11.96 4.18 -12.95
C VAL A 144 -13.04 4.57 -11.97
N TYR A 145 -12.71 4.65 -10.67
CA TYR A 145 -13.67 5.06 -9.64
C TYR A 145 -14.17 6.49 -9.88
N MET A 146 -13.29 7.45 -10.25
CA MET A 146 -13.71 8.81 -10.63
C MET A 146 -14.68 8.79 -11.81
N GLY A 147 -14.30 8.12 -12.89
CA GLY A 147 -15.13 8.09 -14.10
C GLY A 147 -16.52 7.48 -13.85
N VAL A 148 -16.59 6.47 -12.98
CA VAL A 148 -17.87 5.83 -12.62
C VAL A 148 -18.73 6.76 -11.74
N THR A 149 -18.12 7.39 -10.72
CA THR A 149 -18.87 8.27 -9.80
C THR A 149 -19.35 9.54 -10.49
N GLU A 150 -18.56 10.18 -11.35
CA GLU A 150 -18.97 11.34 -12.12
C GLU A 150 -20.11 11.01 -13.09
N ASN A 151 -20.03 9.88 -13.80
CA ASN A 151 -21.09 9.44 -14.70
C ASN A 151 -22.40 9.11 -13.97
N LEU A 152 -22.35 8.52 -12.78
CA LEU A 152 -23.51 8.26 -11.94
C LEU A 152 -24.14 9.56 -11.45
N HIS A 153 -23.33 10.53 -11.04
CA HIS A 153 -23.81 11.83 -10.59
C HIS A 153 -24.49 12.61 -11.72
N TRP A 154 -23.91 12.56 -12.93
CA TRP A 154 -24.49 13.16 -14.13
C TRP A 154 -25.84 12.53 -14.50
N LYS A 155 -25.92 11.21 -14.52
CA LYS A 155 -27.19 10.49 -14.81
C LYS A 155 -28.29 10.81 -13.79
N HIS A 156 -27.93 10.96 -12.52
CA HIS A 156 -28.89 11.34 -11.48
C HIS A 156 -29.38 12.77 -11.66
N LYS A 157 -28.49 13.73 -11.97
CA LYS A 157 -28.86 15.11 -12.28
C LYS A 157 -29.77 15.21 -13.50
N VAL A 158 -29.48 14.52 -14.57
CA VAL A 158 -30.28 14.50 -15.80
C VAL A 158 -31.66 13.89 -15.53
N ARG A 159 -31.74 12.85 -14.68
CA ARG A 159 -33.01 12.24 -14.30
C ARG A 159 -33.90 13.21 -13.50
N LEU A 160 -33.31 13.92 -12.53
CA LEU A 160 -34.04 14.94 -11.75
C LEU A 160 -34.52 16.10 -12.64
N LEU A 161 -33.68 16.59 -13.55
CA LEU A 161 -34.08 17.63 -14.50
C LEU A 161 -35.23 17.19 -15.41
N ARG A 162 -35.25 15.92 -15.83
CA ARG A 162 -36.41 15.39 -16.61
C ARG A 162 -37.69 15.38 -15.78
N VAL A 163 -37.61 14.98 -14.52
CA VAL A 163 -38.80 14.97 -13.64
C VAL A 163 -39.34 16.40 -13.45
N PHE A 164 -38.46 17.41 -13.34
CA PHE A 164 -38.85 18.82 -13.22
C PHE A 164 -39.40 19.43 -14.51
N LEU A 165 -39.04 18.91 -15.68
CA LEU A 165 -39.51 19.41 -16.97
C LEU A 165 -40.89 18.81 -17.40
N TYR A 166 -41.35 17.75 -16.74
CA TYR A 166 -42.63 17.09 -17.02
C TYR A 166 -43.68 17.31 -15.92
N LEU A 167 -43.39 18.15 -14.91
CA LEU A 167 -44.34 18.74 -13.96
C LEU A 167 -44.68 20.17 -14.36
#